data_008c83bc804eb225f822237a18a7135e
#
_entry.id   008c83bc804eb225f822237a18a7135e
#
_cell.length_a   1.000
_cell.length_b   1.000
_cell.length_c   1.000
_cell.angle_alpha   90.00
_cell.angle_beta   90.00
_cell.angle_gamma   90.00
#
_symmetry.space_group_name_H-M   'P 1'
#
loop_
_entity.id
_entity.type
_entity.pdbx_description
1 polymer ?
#
loop_
_entity_poly.entity_id
_entity_poly.type
_entity_poly.pdbx_seq_one_letter_code
_entity_poly.pdbx_strand_id
1 'polypeptide(L)'
;MSRLGFLLVSALSALTAEAQQLGFSLAEGRKRVEIPVEIHNNLVVVPVLLNGKLPMKFIVDTGVRTAILTEKSFTDILNLTYTRRYSISGAGATQTIEAYVTTGVDLILPGVVGHGHSLLVLERDYLELRNFLGADIHGILGYELFSRFIVQIDYVNKRMVLMAPEKFTPGRRFEEIPIKIEDTKPYLLAGVEFQDGTQITAKLLMDSGASHGLLLEPTSDKKITVPEASLPTIIGRGLGGEITGRVGRIKSMHLGRFRFDDVIANFPDANSYADTLKLGRVFRNGTIGGEILSRFTVIFDFPREKVYLRKNGAFGKNFYYNMSGTTIRAMGSRLNSFEIADVRQGSSGEEAGLQKGDILLFINGITVREMDLNIINGFFNARPGRTLNLEIRRGEQLLKKRLTLKNQL
;
A
#
# COMPACT_ATOMS: atom_id res chain seq x y z
N MET A 1 -50.31 7.68 -71.23
CA MET A 1 -50.33 8.32 -69.91
C MET A 1 -49.46 7.46 -68.99
N SER A 2 -48.22 7.90 -68.82
CA SER A 2 -47.17 7.22 -68.08
C SER A 2 -47.16 7.72 -66.62
N ARG A 3 -47.27 6.84 -65.63
CA ARG A 3 -47.05 7.18 -64.20
C ARG A 3 -45.67 6.74 -63.79
N LEU A 4 -44.78 7.69 -63.60
CA LEU A 4 -43.48 7.51 -62.97
C LEU A 4 -43.68 7.38 -61.48
N GLY A 5 -43.35 6.20 -60.91
CA GLY A 5 -43.29 6.01 -59.47
C GLY A 5 -41.91 6.40 -58.95
N PHE A 6 -41.83 7.42 -58.06
CA PHE A 6 -40.62 7.79 -57.32
C PHE A 6 -40.46 6.85 -56.10
N LEU A 7 -39.44 6.02 -56.11
CA LEU A 7 -38.99 5.25 -54.94
C LEU A 7 -38.06 6.11 -54.10
N LEU A 8 -38.55 6.57 -52.96
CA LEU A 8 -37.75 7.23 -51.92
C LEU A 8 -37.04 6.11 -51.11
N VAL A 9 -35.74 5.93 -51.34
CA VAL A 9 -34.90 5.09 -50.48
C VAL A 9 -34.44 5.97 -49.33
N SER A 10 -35.08 5.82 -48.16
CA SER A 10 -34.61 6.42 -46.91
C SER A 10 -33.45 5.55 -46.38
N ALA A 11 -32.20 6.04 -46.52
CA ALA A 11 -31.04 5.49 -45.87
C ALA A 11 -31.14 5.80 -44.36
N LEU A 12 -31.58 4.82 -43.58
CA LEU A 12 -31.44 4.83 -42.09
C LEU A 12 -29.97 4.63 -41.77
N SER A 13 -29.19 5.69 -41.54
CA SER A 13 -27.91 5.65 -40.92
C SER A 13 -28.13 5.27 -39.44
N ALA A 14 -27.95 3.98 -39.11
CA ALA A 14 -27.88 3.52 -37.73
C ALA A 14 -26.63 4.15 -37.10
N LEU A 15 -26.80 5.23 -36.36
CA LEU A 15 -25.83 5.73 -35.41
C LEU A 15 -25.73 4.65 -34.31
N THR A 16 -24.76 3.76 -34.43
CA THR A 16 -24.35 2.90 -33.31
C THR A 16 -23.75 3.83 -32.27
N ALA A 17 -24.56 4.27 -31.32
CA ALA A 17 -24.05 4.84 -30.07
C ALA A 17 -23.26 3.73 -29.37
N GLU A 18 -21.94 3.75 -29.48
CA GLU A 18 -21.12 2.91 -28.63
C GLU A 18 -21.42 3.31 -27.19
N ALA A 19 -22.14 2.46 -26.48
CA ALA A 19 -22.36 2.62 -25.05
C ALA A 19 -20.99 2.62 -24.36
N GLN A 20 -20.57 3.76 -23.86
CA GLN A 20 -19.31 3.91 -23.16
C GLN A 20 -19.30 2.94 -21.95
N GLN A 21 -18.41 1.97 -21.98
CA GLN A 21 -18.32 0.94 -20.94
C GLN A 21 -17.88 1.59 -19.62
N LEU A 22 -18.73 1.54 -18.60
CA LEU A 22 -18.41 2.07 -17.27
C LEU A 22 -17.34 1.20 -16.57
N GLY A 23 -16.48 1.84 -15.80
CA GLY A 23 -15.36 1.23 -15.11
C GLY A 23 -14.12 1.08 -16.00
N PHE A 24 -13.16 0.28 -15.54
CA PHE A 24 -11.90 0.08 -16.26
C PHE A 24 -12.04 -0.88 -17.45
N SER A 25 -11.38 -0.53 -18.55
CA SER A 25 -11.20 -1.35 -19.73
C SER A 25 -9.79 -1.18 -20.31
N LEU A 26 -9.25 -2.22 -20.97
CA LEU A 26 -8.02 -2.06 -21.74
C LEU A 26 -8.30 -1.19 -22.97
N ALA A 27 -7.34 -0.35 -23.35
CA ALA A 27 -7.45 0.43 -24.57
C ALA A 27 -7.72 -0.49 -25.78
N GLU A 28 -8.44 0.05 -26.76
CA GLU A 28 -9.00 -0.69 -27.89
C GLU A 28 -8.04 -1.72 -28.52
N GLY A 29 -8.50 -2.93 -28.70
CA GLY A 29 -7.75 -4.07 -29.26
C GLY A 29 -6.69 -4.70 -28.37
N ARG A 30 -6.42 -4.13 -27.20
CA ARG A 30 -5.41 -4.68 -26.26
C ARG A 30 -6.00 -5.77 -25.38
N LYS A 31 -5.22 -6.83 -25.16
CA LYS A 31 -5.55 -7.93 -24.22
C LYS A 31 -4.64 -7.94 -23.01
N ARG A 32 -3.56 -7.16 -23.06
CA ARG A 32 -2.53 -7.05 -22.04
C ARG A 32 -1.88 -5.68 -22.14
N VAL A 33 -1.63 -5.07 -20.99
CA VAL A 33 -0.93 -3.79 -20.87
C VAL A 33 0.13 -3.92 -19.78
N GLU A 34 1.29 -3.33 -20.01
CA GLU A 34 2.37 -3.21 -19.04
C GLU A 34 2.53 -1.75 -18.64
N ILE A 35 2.50 -1.47 -17.34
CA ILE A 35 2.55 -0.14 -16.76
C ILE A 35 3.82 -0.05 -15.90
N PRO A 36 4.75 0.88 -16.20
CA PRO A 36 5.85 1.20 -15.29
C PRO A 36 5.30 1.71 -13.96
N VAL A 37 5.87 1.22 -12.84
CA VAL A 37 5.45 1.62 -11.51
C VAL A 37 6.63 2.11 -10.68
N GLU A 38 6.34 2.92 -9.68
CA GLU A 38 7.30 3.26 -8.63
C GLU A 38 7.05 2.35 -7.43
N ILE A 39 8.11 2.06 -6.66
CA ILE A 39 7.99 1.31 -5.41
C ILE A 39 8.51 2.19 -4.28
N HIS A 40 7.63 2.54 -3.35
CA HIS A 40 7.95 3.32 -2.16
C HIS A 40 7.56 2.52 -0.93
N ASN A 41 8.55 2.19 -0.10
CA ASN A 41 8.34 1.40 1.13
C ASN A 41 7.47 0.14 0.92
N ASN A 42 7.79 -0.65 -0.12
CA ASN A 42 7.05 -1.84 -0.60
C ASN A 42 5.64 -1.57 -1.19
N LEU A 43 5.21 -0.34 -1.30
CA LEU A 43 3.94 0.04 -1.92
C LEU A 43 4.12 0.30 -3.41
N VAL A 44 3.15 -0.13 -4.20
CA VAL A 44 3.14 0.01 -5.66
C VAL A 44 2.41 1.30 -6.04
N VAL A 45 3.06 2.16 -6.78
CA VAL A 45 2.53 3.47 -7.20
C VAL A 45 2.46 3.54 -8.72
N VAL A 46 1.29 3.87 -9.24
CA VAL A 46 1.00 3.97 -10.67
C VAL A 46 0.67 5.41 -11.08
N PRO A 47 1.05 5.81 -12.29
CA PRO A 47 0.60 7.08 -12.86
C PRO A 47 -0.88 6.99 -13.27
N VAL A 48 -1.66 8.02 -12.96
CA VAL A 48 -3.07 8.17 -13.31
C VAL A 48 -3.31 9.57 -13.85
N LEU A 49 -4.03 9.69 -14.94
CA LEU A 49 -4.52 10.95 -15.46
C LEU A 49 -6.00 11.09 -15.07
N LEU A 50 -6.30 12.00 -14.17
CA LEU A 50 -7.65 12.25 -13.66
C LEU A 50 -8.42 13.14 -14.66
N ASN A 51 -9.59 12.66 -15.15
CA ASN A 51 -10.43 13.33 -16.13
C ASN A 51 -9.66 13.79 -17.39
N GLY A 52 -8.60 13.05 -17.79
CA GLY A 52 -7.77 13.40 -18.93
C GLY A 52 -6.97 14.70 -18.78
N LYS A 53 -6.91 15.31 -17.59
CA LYS A 53 -6.33 16.65 -17.37
C LYS A 53 -5.25 16.71 -16.30
N LEU A 54 -5.47 16.05 -15.14
CA LEU A 54 -4.60 16.19 -13.98
C LEU A 54 -3.74 14.94 -13.79
N PRO A 55 -2.41 15.02 -14.04
CA PRO A 55 -1.51 13.90 -13.80
C PRO A 55 -1.32 13.69 -12.31
N MET A 56 -1.52 12.46 -11.86
CA MET A 56 -1.51 12.05 -10.47
C MET A 56 -0.77 10.73 -10.28
N LYS A 57 -0.47 10.38 -9.03
CA LYS A 57 0.11 9.09 -8.65
C LYS A 57 -0.77 8.43 -7.60
N PHE A 58 -1.13 7.17 -7.82
CA PHE A 58 -2.00 6.40 -6.93
C PHE A 58 -1.30 5.13 -6.43
N ILE A 59 -1.50 4.81 -5.15
CA ILE A 59 -1.13 3.49 -4.61
C ILE A 59 -2.12 2.45 -5.13
N VAL A 60 -1.63 1.26 -5.47
CA VAL A 60 -2.45 0.10 -5.83
C VAL A 60 -2.66 -0.76 -4.59
N ASP A 61 -3.89 -0.82 -4.09
CA ASP A 61 -4.25 -1.35 -2.78
C ASP A 61 -5.39 -2.37 -2.86
N THR A 62 -5.10 -3.63 -2.56
CA THR A 62 -6.10 -4.71 -2.50
C THR A 62 -7.04 -4.62 -1.30
N GLY A 63 -6.71 -3.78 -0.31
CA GLY A 63 -7.51 -3.55 0.90
C GLY A 63 -8.60 -2.49 0.75
N VAL A 64 -8.59 -1.70 -0.34
CA VAL A 64 -9.51 -0.58 -0.59
C VAL A 64 -10.61 -0.99 -1.58
N ARG A 65 -11.88 -0.69 -1.25
CA ARG A 65 -13.03 -0.95 -2.11
C ARG A 65 -13.20 0.10 -3.20
N THR A 66 -13.33 1.35 -2.80
CA THR A 66 -13.57 2.52 -3.67
C THR A 66 -12.31 3.35 -3.73
N ALA A 67 -11.95 3.79 -4.92
CA ALA A 67 -10.77 4.65 -5.10
C ALA A 67 -10.87 5.90 -4.22
N ILE A 68 -9.73 6.31 -3.65
CA ILE A 68 -9.64 7.43 -2.71
C ILE A 68 -8.75 8.52 -3.31
N LEU A 69 -9.20 9.77 -3.23
CA LEU A 69 -8.35 10.96 -3.36
C LEU A 69 -7.99 11.47 -1.98
N THR A 70 -6.71 11.73 -1.74
CA THR A 70 -6.20 12.09 -0.42
C THR A 70 -6.53 13.51 0.01
N GLU A 71 -6.85 14.39 -0.94
CA GLU A 71 -7.15 15.80 -0.67
C GLU A 71 -8.25 16.35 -1.59
N LYS A 72 -9.13 17.14 -1.00
CA LYS A 72 -10.22 17.84 -1.68
C LYS A 72 -9.71 18.84 -2.72
N SER A 73 -8.57 19.48 -2.50
CA SER A 73 -7.96 20.45 -3.39
C SER A 73 -7.83 19.98 -4.85
N PHE A 74 -7.61 18.68 -5.08
CA PHE A 74 -7.52 18.12 -6.43
C PHE A 74 -8.85 18.13 -7.18
N THR A 75 -9.95 17.91 -6.47
CA THR A 75 -11.30 17.96 -7.05
C THR A 75 -11.77 19.38 -7.28
N ASP A 76 -11.35 20.33 -6.44
CA ASP A 76 -11.66 21.74 -6.58
C ASP A 76 -11.00 22.31 -7.86
N ILE A 77 -9.77 21.94 -8.20
CA ILE A 77 -9.09 22.29 -9.47
C ILE A 77 -9.91 21.85 -10.71
N LEU A 78 -10.59 20.71 -10.63
CA LEU A 78 -11.38 20.14 -11.72
C LEU A 78 -12.86 20.53 -11.66
N ASN A 79 -13.27 21.33 -10.67
CA ASN A 79 -14.65 21.73 -10.41
C ASN A 79 -15.60 20.53 -10.30
N LEU A 80 -15.18 19.46 -9.62
CA LEU A 80 -16.00 18.27 -9.43
C LEU A 80 -17.07 18.52 -8.36
N THR A 81 -18.27 17.99 -8.59
CA THR A 81 -19.39 18.10 -7.65
C THR A 81 -19.42 16.92 -6.71
N TYR A 82 -19.86 17.15 -5.47
CA TYR A 82 -20.01 16.10 -4.47
C TYR A 82 -21.47 15.69 -4.35
N THR A 83 -21.71 14.38 -4.34
CA THR A 83 -23.05 13.81 -4.20
C THR A 83 -23.42 13.54 -2.74
N ARG A 84 -22.42 13.25 -1.90
CA ARG A 84 -22.62 12.92 -0.48
C ARG A 84 -21.40 13.33 0.36
N ARG A 85 -21.66 13.59 1.65
CA ARG A 85 -20.63 13.79 2.67
C ARG A 85 -20.74 12.68 3.71
N TYR A 86 -19.62 12.16 4.14
CA TYR A 86 -19.50 11.14 5.16
C TYR A 86 -18.55 11.56 6.25
N SER A 87 -18.87 11.17 7.46
CA SER A 87 -17.97 11.19 8.59
C SER A 87 -17.53 9.76 8.83
N ILE A 88 -16.27 9.43 8.57
CA ILE A 88 -15.75 8.08 8.65
C ILE A 88 -14.70 7.97 9.74
N SER A 89 -14.59 6.80 10.35
CA SER A 89 -13.49 6.42 11.24
C SER A 89 -12.64 5.34 10.58
N GLY A 90 -11.34 5.38 10.80
CA GLY A 90 -10.40 4.40 10.25
C GLY A 90 -9.54 3.77 11.34
N ALA A 91 -8.64 2.87 10.95
CA ALA A 91 -7.62 2.34 11.83
C ALA A 91 -6.77 3.48 12.41
N GLY A 92 -6.41 3.41 13.71
CA GLY A 92 -5.79 4.50 14.45
C GLY A 92 -6.77 5.39 15.22
N ALA A 93 -8.03 5.08 15.22
CA ALA A 93 -9.30 5.63 15.75
C ALA A 93 -9.27 6.75 16.81
N THR A 94 -8.43 7.77 16.67
CA THR A 94 -8.49 8.97 17.55
C THR A 94 -9.30 10.10 16.92
N GLN A 95 -9.61 10.04 15.63
CA GLN A 95 -10.28 11.12 14.92
C GLN A 95 -11.33 10.59 13.94
N THR A 96 -12.46 11.29 13.88
CA THR A 96 -13.42 11.20 12.79
C THR A 96 -12.91 12.06 11.63
N ILE A 97 -12.91 11.51 10.44
CA ILE A 97 -12.46 12.20 9.21
C ILE A 97 -13.65 12.51 8.32
N GLU A 98 -13.60 13.69 7.73
CA GLU A 98 -14.58 14.11 6.75
C GLU A 98 -14.17 13.65 5.35
N ALA A 99 -15.11 13.06 4.65
CA ALA A 99 -14.93 12.58 3.29
C ALA A 99 -16.15 12.89 2.43
N TYR A 100 -15.93 13.07 1.16
CA TYR A 100 -16.95 13.39 0.16
C TYR A 100 -16.98 12.29 -0.89
N VAL A 101 -18.13 12.08 -1.54
CA VAL A 101 -18.22 11.21 -2.71
C VAL A 101 -18.45 12.08 -3.93
N THR A 102 -17.62 11.90 -4.94
CA THR A 102 -17.81 12.40 -6.30
C THR A 102 -18.01 11.23 -7.25
N THR A 103 -18.76 11.43 -8.33
CA THR A 103 -19.08 10.39 -9.33
C THR A 103 -18.84 10.91 -10.73
N GLY A 104 -18.79 10.02 -11.72
CA GLY A 104 -18.58 10.38 -13.11
C GLY A 104 -17.14 10.79 -13.41
N VAL A 105 -16.18 10.26 -12.66
CA VAL A 105 -14.76 10.59 -12.79
C VAL A 105 -14.08 9.59 -13.72
N ASP A 106 -13.24 10.09 -14.63
CA ASP A 106 -12.41 9.25 -15.49
C ASP A 106 -11.01 9.07 -14.88
N LEU A 107 -10.58 7.82 -14.80
CA LEU A 107 -9.26 7.40 -14.33
C LEU A 107 -8.52 6.73 -15.48
N ILE A 108 -7.51 7.39 -16.03
CA ILE A 108 -6.77 6.91 -17.19
C ILE A 108 -5.37 6.50 -16.75
N LEU A 109 -5.01 5.22 -16.99
CA LEU A 109 -3.65 4.72 -16.80
C LEU A 109 -3.03 4.43 -18.18
N PRO A 110 -1.70 4.27 -18.29
CA PRO A 110 -1.09 3.92 -19.56
C PRO A 110 -1.71 2.66 -20.18
N GLY A 111 -2.45 2.84 -21.29
CA GLY A 111 -3.14 1.77 -22.02
C GLY A 111 -4.41 1.21 -21.36
N VAL A 112 -4.95 1.91 -20.36
CA VAL A 112 -6.19 1.55 -19.65
C VAL A 112 -7.05 2.79 -19.51
N VAL A 113 -8.32 2.67 -19.85
CA VAL A 113 -9.31 3.75 -19.69
C VAL A 113 -10.34 3.33 -18.65
N GLY A 114 -10.58 4.19 -17.69
CA GLY A 114 -11.62 4.00 -16.69
C GLY A 114 -12.62 5.15 -16.77
N HIS A 115 -13.90 4.84 -17.03
CA HIS A 115 -14.95 5.83 -17.14
C HIS A 115 -15.98 5.74 -16.01
N GLY A 116 -16.45 6.91 -15.57
CA GLY A 116 -17.60 7.00 -14.68
C GLY A 116 -17.38 6.49 -13.26
N HIS A 117 -16.14 6.51 -12.76
CA HIS A 117 -15.79 6.05 -11.41
C HIS A 117 -16.41 6.94 -10.32
N SER A 118 -16.64 6.32 -9.17
CA SER A 118 -16.94 7.03 -7.93
C SER A 118 -15.67 7.10 -7.09
N LEU A 119 -15.35 8.27 -6.55
CA LEU A 119 -14.21 8.46 -5.67
C LEU A 119 -14.66 8.91 -4.29
N LEU A 120 -13.98 8.38 -3.26
CA LEU A 120 -14.01 8.94 -1.92
C LEU A 120 -12.91 10.01 -1.84
N VAL A 121 -13.29 11.24 -1.54
CA VAL A 121 -12.39 12.39 -1.48
C VAL A 121 -12.23 12.82 -0.03
N LEU A 122 -11.03 12.75 0.49
CA LEU A 122 -10.73 13.19 1.86
C LEU A 122 -10.63 14.73 1.90
N GLU A 123 -11.09 15.35 3.00
CA GLU A 123 -10.99 16.80 3.19
C GLU A 123 -9.53 17.28 3.11
N ARG A 124 -8.60 16.48 3.66
CA ARG A 124 -7.16 16.70 3.67
C ARG A 124 -6.41 15.37 3.72
N ASP A 125 -5.11 15.37 3.47
CA ASP A 125 -4.28 14.15 3.61
C ASP A 125 -4.09 13.77 5.08
N TYR A 126 -5.04 13.00 5.63
CA TYR A 126 -4.97 12.45 6.99
C TYR A 126 -3.90 11.36 7.14
N LEU A 127 -3.49 10.73 6.04
CA LEU A 127 -2.48 9.67 6.04
C LEU A 127 -1.06 10.23 5.97
N GLU A 128 -0.92 11.50 5.58
CA GLU A 128 0.38 12.13 5.31
C GLU A 128 1.26 11.28 4.36
N LEU A 129 0.62 10.63 3.37
CA LEU A 129 1.30 9.68 2.46
C LEU A 129 2.49 10.32 1.78
N ARG A 130 2.33 11.56 1.33
CA ARG A 130 3.37 12.33 0.69
C ARG A 130 4.64 12.42 1.54
N ASN A 131 4.48 12.69 2.82
CA ASN A 131 5.59 12.89 3.75
C ASN A 131 6.23 11.57 4.18
N PHE A 132 5.43 10.54 4.49
CA PHE A 132 5.95 9.26 4.97
C PHE A 132 6.45 8.33 3.87
N LEU A 133 6.04 8.53 2.62
CA LEU A 133 6.56 7.81 1.48
C LEU A 133 7.65 8.59 0.71
N GLY A 134 7.77 9.89 0.96
CA GLY A 134 8.73 10.74 0.26
C GLY A 134 8.45 10.85 -1.24
N ALA A 135 7.17 10.78 -1.62
CA ALA A 135 6.71 10.81 -3.00
C ALA A 135 5.36 11.54 -3.10
N ASP A 136 5.11 12.21 -4.21
CA ASP A 136 3.83 12.87 -4.46
C ASP A 136 2.75 11.83 -4.73
N ILE A 137 2.07 11.39 -3.67
CA ILE A 137 0.95 10.45 -3.71
C ILE A 137 -0.35 11.23 -3.54
N HIS A 138 -1.31 10.98 -4.43
CA HIS A 138 -2.54 11.75 -4.53
C HIS A 138 -3.79 10.92 -4.29
N GLY A 139 -3.64 9.58 -4.30
CA GLY A 139 -4.79 8.70 -4.13
C GLY A 139 -4.43 7.23 -4.02
N ILE A 140 -5.47 6.42 -3.92
CA ILE A 140 -5.40 4.97 -3.77
C ILE A 140 -6.40 4.34 -4.73
N LEU A 141 -5.95 3.37 -5.54
CA LEU A 141 -6.78 2.52 -6.40
C LEU A 141 -6.96 1.16 -5.76
N GLY A 142 -8.18 0.63 -5.81
CA GLY A 142 -8.50 -0.62 -5.14
C GLY A 142 -9.24 -1.64 -5.99
N TYR A 143 -10.25 -2.25 -5.39
CA TYR A 143 -11.01 -3.40 -5.89
C TYR A 143 -11.47 -3.26 -7.34
N GLU A 144 -11.85 -2.07 -7.79
CA GLU A 144 -12.35 -1.85 -9.16
C GLU A 144 -11.33 -2.29 -10.23
N LEU A 145 -10.02 -2.12 -9.96
CA LEU A 145 -8.96 -2.58 -10.85
C LEU A 145 -8.85 -4.12 -10.82
N PHE A 146 -8.81 -4.70 -9.62
CA PHE A 146 -8.62 -6.14 -9.41
C PHE A 146 -9.83 -6.97 -9.84
N SER A 147 -11.03 -6.42 -9.79
CA SER A 147 -12.26 -7.10 -10.24
C SER A 147 -12.36 -7.20 -11.77
N ARG A 148 -11.68 -6.31 -12.49
CA ARG A 148 -11.74 -6.24 -13.97
C ARG A 148 -10.58 -6.97 -14.65
N PHE A 149 -9.41 -7.03 -14.00
CA PHE A 149 -8.20 -7.54 -14.62
C PHE A 149 -7.53 -8.61 -13.76
N ILE A 150 -6.79 -9.48 -14.43
CA ILE A 150 -5.70 -10.20 -13.79
C ILE A 150 -4.55 -9.21 -13.61
N VAL A 151 -4.13 -8.99 -12.36
CA VAL A 151 -3.13 -7.98 -12.01
C VAL A 151 -1.84 -8.67 -11.60
N GLN A 152 -0.78 -8.54 -12.42
CA GLN A 152 0.55 -9.02 -12.05
C GLN A 152 1.40 -7.84 -11.57
N ILE A 153 2.06 -8.00 -10.43
CA ILE A 153 3.00 -7.04 -9.86
C ILE A 153 4.39 -7.67 -9.82
N ASP A 154 5.34 -7.01 -10.47
CA ASP A 154 6.76 -7.36 -10.45
C ASP A 154 7.52 -6.24 -9.75
N TYR A 155 7.77 -6.41 -8.45
CA TYR A 155 8.42 -5.40 -7.60
C TYR A 155 9.88 -5.15 -7.99
N VAL A 156 10.58 -6.17 -8.49
CA VAL A 156 12.00 -6.07 -8.86
C VAL A 156 12.17 -5.27 -10.15
N ASN A 157 11.34 -5.59 -11.17
CA ASN A 157 11.38 -4.89 -12.45
C ASN A 157 10.49 -3.64 -12.48
N LYS A 158 9.85 -3.29 -11.34
CA LYS A 158 9.00 -2.11 -11.17
C LYS A 158 7.96 -1.97 -12.27
N ARG A 159 7.16 -3.02 -12.46
CA ARG A 159 6.10 -3.04 -13.46
C ARG A 159 4.85 -3.75 -12.96
N MET A 160 3.72 -3.24 -13.37
CA MET A 160 2.41 -3.85 -13.21
C MET A 160 1.89 -4.27 -14.59
N VAL A 161 1.33 -5.48 -14.68
CA VAL A 161 0.73 -5.97 -15.92
C VAL A 161 -0.75 -6.22 -15.67
N LEU A 162 -1.59 -5.64 -16.50
CA LEU A 162 -3.03 -5.85 -16.50
C LEU A 162 -3.40 -6.72 -17.71
N MET A 163 -4.17 -7.78 -17.48
CA MET A 163 -4.56 -8.75 -18.49
C MET A 163 -6.06 -9.01 -18.44
N ALA A 164 -6.67 -9.21 -19.60
CA ALA A 164 -8.06 -9.66 -19.68
C ALA A 164 -8.17 -11.07 -19.09
N PRO A 165 -9.15 -11.36 -18.19
CA PRO A 165 -9.27 -12.63 -17.49
C PRO A 165 -9.40 -13.85 -18.42
N GLU A 166 -10.11 -13.71 -19.54
CA GLU A 166 -10.42 -14.82 -20.47
C GLU A 166 -9.17 -15.40 -21.17
N LYS A 167 -8.09 -14.58 -21.25
CA LYS A 167 -6.85 -14.94 -21.96
C LYS A 167 -5.70 -15.27 -21.03
N PHE A 168 -5.94 -15.24 -19.72
CA PHE A 168 -4.89 -15.49 -18.74
C PHE A 168 -4.68 -16.99 -18.51
N THR A 169 -3.42 -17.40 -18.57
CA THR A 169 -2.95 -18.72 -18.12
C THR A 169 -1.68 -18.52 -17.31
N PRO A 170 -1.62 -19.05 -16.07
CA PRO A 170 -0.44 -18.88 -15.22
C PRO A 170 0.76 -19.62 -15.81
N GLY A 171 1.95 -19.04 -15.70
CA GLY A 171 3.19 -19.70 -16.08
C GLY A 171 3.53 -20.86 -15.13
N ARG A 172 4.15 -21.92 -15.62
CA ARG A 172 4.48 -23.17 -14.87
C ARG A 172 5.33 -22.95 -13.59
N ARG A 173 6.01 -21.81 -13.45
CA ARG A 173 6.87 -21.49 -12.29
C ARG A 173 6.12 -20.81 -11.13
N PHE A 174 4.83 -20.52 -11.33
CA PHE A 174 4.01 -19.92 -10.30
C PHE A 174 3.37 -21.02 -9.43
N GLU A 175 3.32 -20.77 -8.15
CA GLU A 175 2.52 -21.51 -7.17
C GLU A 175 1.13 -20.89 -7.13
N GLU A 176 0.11 -21.71 -7.32
CA GLU A 176 -1.27 -21.32 -7.17
C GLU A 176 -1.68 -21.45 -5.69
N ILE A 177 -2.22 -20.38 -5.12
CA ILE A 177 -2.75 -20.37 -3.76
C ILE A 177 -4.21 -19.91 -3.83
N PRO A 178 -5.15 -20.68 -3.25
CA PRO A 178 -6.54 -20.25 -3.16
C PRO A 178 -6.68 -19.06 -2.22
N ILE A 179 -7.50 -18.11 -2.63
CA ILE A 179 -7.92 -16.97 -1.81
C ILE A 179 -9.45 -16.94 -1.75
N LYS A 180 -9.99 -16.16 -0.81
CA LYS A 180 -11.41 -15.83 -0.74
C LYS A 180 -11.57 -14.33 -0.87
N ILE A 181 -12.46 -13.91 -1.76
CA ILE A 181 -12.83 -12.49 -1.88
C ILE A 181 -14.06 -12.26 -1.00
N GLU A 182 -13.84 -11.61 0.14
CA GLU A 182 -14.91 -11.27 1.09
C GLU A 182 -14.91 -9.76 1.30
N ASP A 183 -16.07 -9.13 1.17
CA ASP A 183 -16.22 -7.67 1.20
C ASP A 183 -15.15 -6.96 0.33
N THR A 184 -15.00 -7.44 -0.93
CA THR A 184 -14.07 -6.91 -1.94
C THR A 184 -12.58 -7.11 -1.67
N LYS A 185 -12.19 -7.81 -0.60
CA LYS A 185 -10.81 -7.99 -0.15
C LYS A 185 -10.36 -9.44 -0.26
N PRO A 186 -9.08 -9.70 -0.60
CA PRO A 186 -8.54 -11.06 -0.76
C PRO A 186 -8.01 -11.61 0.57
N TYR A 187 -8.51 -12.75 0.98
CA TYR A 187 -8.07 -13.47 2.18
C TYR A 187 -7.50 -14.82 1.79
N LEU A 188 -6.43 -15.24 2.48
CA LEU A 188 -5.84 -16.57 2.36
C LEU A 188 -5.60 -17.19 3.73
N LEU A 189 -5.30 -18.50 3.73
CA LEU A 189 -4.88 -19.23 4.92
C LEU A 189 -3.36 -19.40 4.89
N ALA A 190 -2.70 -19.06 5.99
CA ALA A 190 -1.26 -19.23 6.19
C ALA A 190 -0.97 -19.97 7.50
N GLY A 191 -0.01 -20.88 7.47
CA GLY A 191 0.52 -21.49 8.70
C GLY A 191 1.43 -20.50 9.42
N VAL A 192 1.25 -20.32 10.73
CA VAL A 192 2.10 -19.49 11.59
C VAL A 192 2.57 -20.32 12.76
N GLU A 193 3.86 -20.32 13.02
CA GLU A 193 4.49 -20.97 14.16
C GLU A 193 5.18 -19.93 15.03
N PHE A 194 4.80 -19.86 16.29
CA PHE A 194 5.38 -18.96 17.29
C PHE A 194 6.66 -19.55 17.91
N GLN A 195 7.44 -18.73 18.63
CA GLN A 195 8.70 -19.16 19.25
C GLN A 195 8.52 -20.26 20.31
N ASP A 196 7.38 -20.29 20.98
CA ASP A 196 7.00 -21.33 21.98
C ASP A 196 6.54 -22.66 21.36
N GLY A 197 6.52 -22.75 20.01
CA GLY A 197 6.07 -23.93 19.27
C GLY A 197 4.56 -23.93 18.99
N THR A 198 3.79 -22.98 19.49
CA THR A 198 2.36 -22.83 19.16
C THR A 198 2.18 -22.64 17.66
N GLN A 199 1.24 -23.38 17.08
CA GLN A 199 0.92 -23.32 15.65
C GLN A 199 -0.55 -22.95 15.44
N ILE A 200 -0.79 -22.12 14.43
CA ILE A 200 -2.14 -21.75 13.98
C ILE A 200 -2.22 -21.76 12.45
N THR A 201 -3.42 -21.94 11.95
CA THR A 201 -3.76 -21.58 10.56
C THR A 201 -4.47 -20.24 10.60
N ALA A 202 -3.76 -19.20 10.22
CA ALA A 202 -4.25 -17.82 10.27
C ALA A 202 -4.96 -17.44 8.97
N LYS A 203 -6.15 -16.85 9.06
CA LYS A 203 -6.82 -16.18 7.94
C LYS A 203 -6.27 -14.77 7.83
N LEU A 204 -5.55 -14.47 6.76
CA LEU A 204 -4.83 -13.21 6.56
C LEU A 204 -5.36 -12.47 5.34
N LEU A 205 -5.58 -11.16 5.49
CA LEU A 205 -5.81 -10.26 4.36
C LEU A 205 -4.50 -10.10 3.57
N MET A 206 -4.56 -10.22 2.26
CA MET A 206 -3.45 -9.82 1.38
C MET A 206 -3.62 -8.34 1.03
N ASP A 207 -2.79 -7.50 1.61
CA ASP A 207 -2.91 -6.05 1.54
C ASP A 207 -1.69 -5.40 0.85
N SER A 208 -1.83 -5.07 -0.43
CA SER A 208 -0.76 -4.39 -1.16
C SER A 208 -0.61 -2.90 -0.81
N GLY A 209 -1.57 -2.34 -0.07
CA GLY A 209 -1.52 -0.97 0.48
C GLY A 209 -0.87 -0.88 1.87
N ALA A 210 -0.51 -2.02 2.47
CA ALA A 210 0.22 -2.08 3.74
C ALA A 210 1.71 -2.31 3.50
N SER A 211 2.58 -1.46 4.03
CA SER A 211 4.04 -1.54 3.81
C SER A 211 4.75 -2.61 4.65
N HIS A 212 4.15 -3.02 5.78
CA HIS A 212 4.71 -4.05 6.69
C HIS A 212 4.70 -5.45 6.05
N GLY A 213 5.38 -6.42 6.70
CA GLY A 213 5.38 -7.82 6.27
C GLY A 213 4.15 -8.57 6.78
N LEU A 214 4.12 -8.82 8.07
CA LEU A 214 3.06 -9.55 8.74
C LEU A 214 2.50 -8.72 9.90
N LEU A 215 1.18 -8.69 10.03
CA LEU A 215 0.48 -8.19 11.20
C LEU A 215 -0.41 -9.31 11.72
N LEU A 216 -0.35 -9.58 13.01
CA LEU A 216 -1.19 -10.57 13.70
C LEU A 216 -1.98 -9.87 14.81
N GLU A 217 -3.29 -10.13 14.85
CA GLU A 217 -4.21 -9.50 15.80
C GLU A 217 -4.42 -10.39 17.04
N PRO A 218 -3.84 -10.06 18.20
CA PRO A 218 -3.96 -10.90 19.42
C PRO A 218 -5.40 -11.08 19.88
N THR A 219 -6.27 -10.12 19.58
CA THR A 219 -7.69 -10.18 19.95
C THR A 219 -8.52 -11.14 19.08
N SER A 220 -7.96 -11.64 17.98
CA SER A 220 -8.65 -12.51 17.03
C SER A 220 -8.59 -14.00 17.42
N ASP A 221 -7.55 -14.43 18.09
CA ASP A 221 -7.36 -15.81 18.57
C ASP A 221 -6.45 -15.80 19.80
N LYS A 222 -6.84 -16.55 20.86
CA LYS A 222 -6.08 -16.68 22.12
C LYS A 222 -4.68 -17.29 21.94
N LYS A 223 -4.45 -17.99 20.83
CA LYS A 223 -3.14 -18.56 20.49
C LYS A 223 -2.19 -17.53 19.86
N ILE A 224 -2.69 -16.38 19.43
CA ILE A 224 -1.86 -15.29 18.93
C ILE A 224 -1.34 -14.51 20.13
N THR A 225 -0.16 -14.89 20.60
CA THR A 225 0.50 -14.25 21.74
C THR A 225 1.56 -13.28 21.26
N VAL A 226 1.65 -12.14 21.92
CA VAL A 226 2.74 -11.19 21.68
C VAL A 226 4.03 -11.80 22.25
N PRO A 227 5.11 -11.95 21.47
CA PRO A 227 6.36 -12.48 21.97
C PRO A 227 6.90 -11.68 23.15
N GLU A 228 7.49 -12.36 24.14
CA GLU A 228 8.14 -11.70 25.30
C GLU A 228 9.22 -10.72 24.82
N ALA A 229 10.11 -11.21 23.91
CA ALA A 229 11.05 -10.36 23.20
C ALA A 229 10.33 -9.55 22.10
N SER A 230 9.70 -8.45 22.49
CA SER A 230 9.01 -7.54 21.59
C SER A 230 9.15 -6.08 22.03
N LEU A 231 9.11 -5.17 21.07
CA LEU A 231 9.34 -3.73 21.28
C LEU A 231 8.06 -2.95 21.02
N PRO A 232 7.65 -2.05 21.94
CA PRO A 232 6.55 -1.13 21.69
C PRO A 232 6.97 -0.12 20.61
N THR A 233 6.09 0.15 19.64
CA THR A 233 6.38 1.08 18.56
C THR A 233 5.10 1.50 17.84
N ILE A 234 5.19 2.55 17.02
CA ILE A 234 4.19 2.84 16.00
C ILE A 234 4.39 1.81 14.89
N ILE A 235 3.39 0.93 14.68
CA ILE A 235 3.44 -0.16 13.70
C ILE A 235 2.85 0.21 12.35
N GLY A 236 2.19 1.36 12.26
CA GLY A 236 1.59 1.86 11.04
C GLY A 236 0.81 3.15 11.25
N ARG A 237 0.24 3.64 10.16
CA ARG A 237 -0.66 4.79 10.15
C ARG A 237 -1.89 4.44 9.31
N GLY A 238 -3.05 4.67 9.86
CA GLY A 238 -4.34 4.50 9.18
C GLY A 238 -5.07 5.82 9.02
N LEU A 239 -6.24 5.80 8.44
CA LEU A 239 -7.09 6.99 8.28
C LEU A 239 -7.41 7.67 9.63
N GLY A 240 -7.52 6.91 10.72
CA GLY A 240 -7.78 7.46 12.06
C GLY A 240 -6.54 7.95 12.80
N GLY A 241 -5.33 7.84 12.22
CA GLY A 241 -4.09 8.27 12.85
C GLY A 241 -3.06 7.15 13.01
N GLU A 242 -2.19 7.28 14.00
CA GLU A 242 -1.14 6.30 14.30
C GLU A 242 -1.73 5.03 14.90
N ILE A 243 -1.18 3.91 14.47
CA ILE A 243 -1.49 2.58 15.01
C ILE A 243 -0.33 2.17 15.88
N THR A 244 -0.55 2.10 17.20
CA THR A 244 0.43 1.61 18.16
C THR A 244 0.34 0.11 18.32
N GLY A 245 1.44 -0.49 18.78
CA GLY A 245 1.52 -1.91 19.00
C GLY A 245 2.94 -2.34 19.36
N ARG A 246 3.19 -3.62 19.16
CA ARG A 246 4.52 -4.20 19.40
C ARG A 246 5.04 -4.87 18.15
N VAL A 247 6.34 -4.80 17.94
CA VAL A 247 7.05 -5.56 16.91
C VAL A 247 7.82 -6.69 17.60
N GLY A 248 7.72 -7.90 17.06
CA GLY A 248 8.41 -9.08 17.59
C GLY A 248 8.72 -10.08 16.47
N ARG A 249 9.36 -11.21 16.83
CA ARG A 249 9.65 -12.29 15.88
C ARG A 249 8.75 -13.49 16.13
N ILE A 250 8.25 -14.07 15.05
CA ILE A 250 7.68 -15.41 15.04
C ILE A 250 8.69 -16.40 14.45
N LYS A 251 8.59 -17.67 14.81
CA LYS A 251 9.53 -18.70 14.38
C LYS A 251 9.45 -18.94 12.87
N SER A 252 8.23 -19.13 12.33
CA SER A 252 8.05 -19.31 10.90
C SER A 252 6.65 -18.97 10.41
N MET A 253 6.55 -18.67 9.12
CA MET A 253 5.29 -18.56 8.39
C MET A 253 5.33 -19.39 7.12
N HIS A 254 4.23 -20.08 6.81
CA HIS A 254 4.04 -20.88 5.61
C HIS A 254 2.95 -20.28 4.72
N LEU A 255 3.29 -20.06 3.45
CA LEU A 255 2.39 -19.56 2.42
C LEU A 255 2.44 -20.51 1.23
N GLY A 256 1.46 -21.42 1.12
CA GLY A 256 1.56 -22.57 0.24
C GLY A 256 2.82 -23.38 0.55
N ARG A 257 3.64 -23.67 -0.46
CA ARG A 257 4.95 -24.36 -0.28
C ARG A 257 6.08 -23.44 0.19
N PHE A 258 5.84 -22.13 0.29
CA PHE A 258 6.86 -21.18 0.70
C PHE A 258 6.94 -21.07 2.22
N ARG A 259 8.14 -21.21 2.75
CA ARG A 259 8.46 -21.04 4.16
C ARG A 259 9.32 -19.81 4.35
N PHE A 260 8.97 -19.02 5.34
CA PHE A 260 9.77 -17.92 5.88
C PHE A 260 10.11 -18.23 7.32
N ASP A 261 11.37 -18.09 7.69
CA ASP A 261 11.85 -18.27 9.06
C ASP A 261 12.17 -16.90 9.66
N ASP A 262 12.07 -16.81 10.99
CA ASP A 262 12.44 -15.64 11.78
C ASP A 262 11.74 -14.34 11.29
N VAL A 263 10.43 -14.46 11.03
CA VAL A 263 9.63 -13.39 10.43
C VAL A 263 9.34 -12.30 11.47
N ILE A 264 9.54 -11.04 11.07
CA ILE A 264 9.08 -9.88 11.84
C ILE A 264 7.56 -9.77 11.71
N ALA A 265 6.88 -9.74 12.87
CA ALA A 265 5.44 -9.56 12.96
C ALA A 265 5.09 -8.34 13.83
N ASN A 266 4.07 -7.61 13.42
CA ASN A 266 3.47 -6.52 14.16
C ASN A 266 2.23 -7.02 14.90
N PHE A 267 2.09 -6.62 16.17
CA PHE A 267 0.98 -6.97 17.04
C PHE A 267 0.31 -5.66 17.49
N PRO A 268 -0.83 -5.27 16.92
CA PRO A 268 -1.50 -4.02 17.27
C PRO A 268 -2.05 -4.06 18.68
N ASP A 269 -2.04 -2.91 19.35
CA ASP A 269 -2.73 -2.73 20.63
C ASP A 269 -4.24 -2.81 20.42
N ALA A 270 -4.94 -3.43 21.37
CA ALA A 270 -6.40 -3.64 21.28
C ALA A 270 -7.19 -2.34 21.03
N ASN A 271 -6.75 -1.22 21.59
CA ASN A 271 -7.45 0.07 21.50
C ASN A 271 -7.14 0.86 20.22
N SER A 272 -6.01 0.58 19.56
CA SER A 272 -5.61 1.31 18.34
C SER A 272 -6.17 0.70 17.05
N TYR A 273 -6.64 -0.55 17.10
CA TYR A 273 -7.06 -1.30 15.92
C TYR A 273 -8.46 -1.93 16.00
N ALA A 274 -8.96 -2.19 17.23
CA ALA A 274 -10.13 -3.04 17.50
C ALA A 274 -11.47 -2.48 17.02
N ASP A 275 -11.68 -1.17 17.01
CA ASP A 275 -13.00 -0.58 16.69
C ASP A 275 -13.37 -0.67 15.21
N THR A 276 -12.39 -0.80 14.33
CA THR A 276 -12.63 -1.03 12.91
C THR A 276 -13.07 -2.46 12.59
N LEU A 277 -12.84 -3.42 13.50
CA LEU A 277 -13.15 -4.85 13.33
C LEU A 277 -14.51 -5.27 13.87
N LYS A 278 -15.08 -4.53 14.84
CA LYS A 278 -16.29 -4.93 15.56
C LYS A 278 -17.62 -4.66 14.82
N LEU A 279 -17.63 -3.87 13.77
CA LEU A 279 -18.86 -3.45 13.08
C LEU A 279 -19.17 -4.31 11.84
N GLY A 280 -19.43 -5.61 12.02
CA GLY A 280 -19.94 -6.49 10.94
C GLY A 280 -18.94 -6.78 9.82
N ARG A 281 -17.64 -6.69 10.09
CA ARG A 281 -16.58 -6.95 9.11
C ARG A 281 -16.18 -8.42 9.07
N VAL A 282 -15.57 -8.81 7.97
CA VAL A 282 -15.03 -10.15 7.75
C VAL A 282 -13.99 -10.47 8.81
N PHE A 283 -14.15 -11.62 9.49
CA PHE A 283 -13.17 -12.14 10.45
C PHE A 283 -11.82 -12.38 9.77
N ARG A 284 -10.73 -12.01 10.45
CA ARG A 284 -9.35 -12.32 10.07
C ARG A 284 -8.46 -12.38 11.31
N ASN A 285 -7.31 -13.05 11.18
CA ASN A 285 -6.28 -13.09 12.22
C ASN A 285 -5.19 -12.05 12.00
N GLY A 286 -5.15 -11.41 10.83
CA GLY A 286 -4.13 -10.42 10.52
C GLY A 286 -4.04 -10.06 9.06
N THR A 287 -2.86 -9.57 8.66
CA THR A 287 -2.61 -9.04 7.30
C THR A 287 -1.21 -9.43 6.83
N ILE A 288 -1.09 -9.82 5.55
CA ILE A 288 0.18 -9.90 4.83
C ILE A 288 0.31 -8.65 3.98
N GLY A 289 1.38 -7.88 4.18
CA GLY A 289 1.64 -6.64 3.48
C GLY A 289 2.77 -6.70 2.47
N GLY A 290 3.14 -5.52 1.98
CA GLY A 290 4.08 -5.32 0.88
C GLY A 290 5.47 -5.91 1.12
N GLU A 291 5.99 -5.96 2.34
CA GLU A 291 7.32 -6.55 2.61
C GLU A 291 7.37 -8.05 2.28
N ILE A 292 6.28 -8.80 2.52
CA ILE A 292 6.18 -10.21 2.12
C ILE A 292 5.85 -10.30 0.63
N LEU A 293 4.88 -9.52 0.14
CA LEU A 293 4.46 -9.53 -1.26
C LEU A 293 5.62 -9.17 -2.20
N SER A 294 6.48 -8.23 -1.82
CA SER A 294 7.64 -7.80 -2.62
C SER A 294 8.73 -8.86 -2.81
N ARG A 295 8.67 -9.97 -2.05
CA ARG A 295 9.56 -11.13 -2.20
C ARG A 295 9.15 -12.06 -3.35
N PHE A 296 8.05 -11.72 -4.03
CA PHE A 296 7.49 -12.46 -5.15
C PHE A 296 7.22 -11.56 -6.36
N THR A 297 7.10 -12.18 -7.53
CA THR A 297 6.21 -11.69 -8.57
C THR A 297 4.83 -12.24 -8.20
N VAL A 298 3.86 -11.37 -7.98
CA VAL A 298 2.50 -11.72 -7.53
C VAL A 298 1.52 -11.53 -8.68
N ILE A 299 0.61 -12.49 -8.88
CA ILE A 299 -0.52 -12.34 -9.80
C ILE A 299 -1.81 -12.52 -9.00
N PHE A 300 -2.63 -11.50 -8.97
CA PHE A 300 -3.97 -11.51 -8.39
C PHE A 300 -4.99 -11.87 -9.47
N ASP A 301 -5.74 -12.93 -9.25
CA ASP A 301 -6.86 -13.39 -10.08
C ASP A 301 -8.13 -13.42 -9.21
N PHE A 302 -8.70 -12.25 -9.00
CA PHE A 302 -9.91 -12.11 -8.17
C PHE A 302 -11.12 -12.85 -8.76
N PRO A 303 -11.38 -12.78 -10.09
CA PRO A 303 -12.49 -13.51 -10.67
C PRO A 303 -12.49 -15.02 -10.41
N ARG A 304 -11.30 -15.64 -10.26
CA ARG A 304 -11.17 -17.08 -9.98
C ARG A 304 -10.82 -17.38 -8.54
N GLU A 305 -10.75 -16.37 -7.68
CA GLU A 305 -10.34 -16.48 -6.27
C GLU A 305 -8.99 -17.18 -6.10
N LYS A 306 -7.98 -16.74 -6.86
CA LYS A 306 -6.63 -17.28 -6.84
C LYS A 306 -5.58 -16.17 -6.77
N VAL A 307 -4.46 -16.50 -6.15
CA VAL A 307 -3.23 -15.74 -6.28
C VAL A 307 -2.12 -16.68 -6.74
N TYR A 308 -1.25 -16.18 -7.60
CA TYR A 308 -0.11 -16.96 -8.09
C TYR A 308 1.17 -16.27 -7.63
N LEU A 309 2.04 -17.01 -6.98
CA LEU A 309 3.29 -16.50 -6.42
C LEU A 309 4.49 -17.16 -7.08
N ARG A 310 5.47 -16.36 -7.45
CA ARG A 310 6.78 -16.82 -7.94
C ARG A 310 7.87 -16.08 -7.20
N LYS A 311 8.77 -16.81 -6.52
CA LYS A 311 9.94 -16.21 -5.85
C LYS A 311 10.70 -15.29 -6.79
N ASN A 312 11.13 -14.14 -6.26
CA ASN A 312 12.08 -13.26 -6.93
C ASN A 312 13.40 -13.17 -6.14
N GLY A 313 14.33 -12.32 -6.57
CA GLY A 313 15.65 -12.16 -5.94
C GLY A 313 15.63 -11.65 -4.49
N ALA A 314 14.47 -11.17 -4.00
CA ALA A 314 14.32 -10.71 -2.62
C ALA A 314 13.82 -11.80 -1.67
N PHE A 315 13.39 -12.99 -2.17
CA PHE A 315 12.77 -14.03 -1.36
C PHE A 315 13.61 -14.46 -0.15
N GLY A 316 14.90 -14.67 -0.34
CA GLY A 316 15.82 -15.13 0.69
C GLY A 316 16.41 -14.04 1.58
N LYS A 317 15.99 -12.77 1.42
CA LYS A 317 16.48 -11.70 2.29
C LYS A 317 15.94 -11.86 3.71
N ASN A 318 16.78 -11.56 4.71
CA ASN A 318 16.35 -11.52 6.11
C ASN A 318 15.27 -10.47 6.34
N PHE A 319 14.46 -10.67 7.37
CA PHE A 319 13.54 -9.66 7.88
C PHE A 319 14.26 -8.73 8.85
N TYR A 320 14.20 -7.44 8.57
CA TYR A 320 14.73 -6.42 9.45
C TYR A 320 13.61 -5.51 9.93
N TYR A 321 13.61 -5.23 11.23
CA TYR A 321 12.80 -4.16 11.78
C TYR A 321 13.62 -2.87 11.85
N ASN A 322 12.96 -1.76 12.14
CA ASN A 322 13.64 -0.48 12.32
C ASN A 322 14.49 -0.47 13.62
N MET A 323 15.75 -0.89 13.52
CA MET A 323 16.69 -0.99 14.66
C MET A 323 17.13 0.39 15.15
N SER A 324 17.05 1.42 14.32
CA SER A 324 17.33 2.78 14.78
C SER A 324 16.27 3.28 15.76
N GLY A 325 15.03 2.82 15.62
CA GLY A 325 13.89 3.31 16.36
C GLY A 325 13.46 4.73 15.97
N THR A 326 13.98 5.25 14.83
CA THR A 326 13.61 6.59 14.34
C THR A 326 12.64 6.50 13.17
N THR A 327 11.57 7.27 13.20
CA THR A 327 10.70 7.48 12.05
C THR A 327 11.11 8.77 11.33
N ILE A 328 11.33 8.69 10.03
CA ILE A 328 11.77 9.83 9.22
C ILE A 328 10.64 10.18 8.25
N ARG A 329 10.36 11.48 8.08
CA ARG A 329 9.44 11.99 7.08
C ARG A 329 10.11 13.02 6.17
N ALA A 330 9.72 13.01 4.91
CA ALA A 330 10.12 14.01 3.94
C ALA A 330 9.28 15.27 4.07
N MET A 331 9.89 16.44 3.93
CA MET A 331 9.27 17.73 4.11
C MET A 331 9.54 18.67 2.94
N GLY A 332 8.71 19.71 2.84
CA GLY A 332 8.83 20.74 1.81
C GLY A 332 8.22 20.35 0.47
N SER A 333 8.13 21.29 -0.46
CA SER A 333 7.47 21.08 -1.77
C SER A 333 8.19 20.07 -2.65
N ARG A 334 9.51 19.92 -2.48
CA ARG A 334 10.35 18.98 -3.24
C ARG A 334 10.65 17.68 -2.49
N LEU A 335 10.11 17.47 -1.29
CA LEU A 335 10.33 16.28 -0.45
C LEU A 335 11.82 15.94 -0.24
N ASN A 336 12.71 16.93 -0.21
CA ASN A 336 14.16 16.80 -0.10
C ASN A 336 14.74 17.35 1.21
N SER A 337 13.90 17.61 2.18
CA SER A 337 14.25 17.90 3.59
C SER A 337 13.68 16.78 4.45
N PHE A 338 14.47 16.22 5.35
CA PHE A 338 14.10 15.04 6.12
C PHE A 338 14.13 15.33 7.60
N GLU A 339 12.98 15.13 8.24
CA GLU A 339 12.78 15.37 9.67
C GLU A 339 12.64 14.04 10.42
N ILE A 340 13.22 13.94 11.58
CA ILE A 340 12.94 12.86 12.53
C ILE A 340 11.57 13.12 13.14
N ALA A 341 10.57 12.36 12.70
CA ALA A 341 9.19 12.51 13.13
C ALA A 341 8.91 11.85 14.49
N ASP A 342 9.67 10.78 14.80
CA ASP A 342 9.56 10.05 16.07
C ASP A 342 10.87 9.35 16.43
N VAL A 343 11.14 9.14 17.72
CA VAL A 343 12.25 8.37 18.26
C VAL A 343 11.72 7.45 19.35
N ARG A 344 11.79 6.13 19.10
CA ARG A 344 11.34 5.12 20.06
C ARG A 344 12.22 5.13 21.31
N GLN A 345 11.59 5.08 22.49
CA GLN A 345 12.28 4.96 23.77
C GLN A 345 13.13 3.69 23.84
N GLY A 346 14.31 3.78 24.42
CA GLY A 346 15.28 2.67 24.53
C GLY A 346 15.93 2.25 23.23
N SER A 347 15.74 3.01 22.14
CA SER A 347 16.29 2.70 20.82
C SER A 347 17.70 3.23 20.61
N SER A 348 18.37 2.70 19.56
CA SER A 348 19.68 3.22 19.15
C SER A 348 19.64 4.72 18.77
N GLY A 349 18.51 5.19 18.28
CA GLY A 349 18.31 6.62 17.98
C GLY A 349 18.29 7.50 19.22
N GLU A 350 17.57 7.05 20.26
CA GLU A 350 17.54 7.76 21.55
C GLU A 350 18.92 7.74 22.21
N GLU A 351 19.62 6.59 22.23
CA GLU A 351 20.99 6.49 22.75
C GLU A 351 21.97 7.42 22.03
N ALA A 352 21.79 7.62 20.72
CA ALA A 352 22.57 8.58 19.93
C ALA A 352 22.17 10.03 20.23
N GLY A 353 21.12 10.27 21.03
CA GLY A 353 20.60 11.57 21.38
C GLY A 353 19.88 12.27 20.23
N LEU A 354 19.25 11.51 19.33
CA LEU A 354 18.32 12.02 18.33
C LEU A 354 17.00 12.39 18.99
N GLN A 355 16.32 13.38 18.45
CA GLN A 355 15.03 13.86 18.98
C GLN A 355 14.06 14.13 17.83
N LYS A 356 12.77 14.07 18.14
CA LYS A 356 11.70 14.53 17.24
C LYS A 356 11.94 15.99 16.88
N GLY A 357 11.83 16.33 15.60
CA GLY A 357 12.08 17.66 15.04
C GLY A 357 13.51 17.90 14.56
N ASP A 358 14.44 16.95 14.79
CA ASP A 358 15.78 17.05 14.20
C ASP A 358 15.69 16.96 12.68
N ILE A 359 16.38 17.86 11.98
CA ILE A 359 16.48 17.85 10.52
C ILE A 359 17.78 17.18 10.13
N LEU A 360 17.69 16.09 9.39
CA LEU A 360 18.83 15.33 8.89
C LEU A 360 19.49 16.09 7.72
N LEU A 361 20.81 16.28 7.77
CA LEU A 361 21.57 17.02 6.77
C LEU A 361 22.53 16.10 6.01
N PHE A 362 23.27 15.24 6.74
CA PHE A 362 24.24 14.31 6.16
C PHE A 362 24.17 12.95 6.85
N ILE A 363 24.42 11.91 6.04
CA ILE A 363 24.65 10.53 6.50
C ILE A 363 26.01 10.10 5.96
N ASN A 364 26.96 9.77 6.86
CA ASN A 364 28.32 9.36 6.49
C ASN A 364 29.01 10.34 5.53
N GLY A 365 28.81 11.64 5.72
CA GLY A 365 29.38 12.70 4.89
C GLY A 365 28.67 12.96 3.56
N ILE A 366 27.61 12.21 3.24
CA ILE A 366 26.82 12.40 2.00
C ILE A 366 25.58 13.23 2.35
N THR A 367 25.31 14.29 1.58
CA THR A 367 24.12 15.13 1.78
C THR A 367 22.82 14.36 1.51
N VAL A 368 21.86 14.50 2.41
CA VAL A 368 20.56 13.83 2.25
C VAL A 368 19.66 14.49 1.21
N ARG A 369 19.97 15.72 0.77
CA ARG A 369 19.18 16.44 -0.23
C ARG A 369 19.17 15.77 -1.61
N GLU A 370 20.16 14.92 -1.88
CA GLU A 370 20.30 14.14 -3.13
C GLU A 370 19.74 12.71 -2.98
N MET A 371 19.18 12.38 -1.81
CA MET A 371 18.61 11.07 -1.53
C MET A 371 17.08 11.13 -1.55
N ASP A 372 16.45 10.04 -1.87
CA ASP A 372 15.04 9.80 -1.57
C ASP A 372 14.86 9.15 -0.18
N LEU A 373 13.63 9.15 0.32
CA LEU A 373 13.32 8.59 1.65
C LEU A 373 13.59 7.09 1.73
N ASN A 374 13.47 6.32 0.61
CA ASN A 374 13.79 4.89 0.60
C ASN A 374 15.28 4.65 0.82
N ILE A 375 16.15 5.45 0.20
CA ILE A 375 17.60 5.39 0.41
C ILE A 375 17.93 5.68 1.87
N ILE A 376 17.35 6.75 2.43
CA ILE A 376 17.55 7.13 3.85
C ILE A 376 17.08 6.01 4.77
N ASN A 377 15.86 5.51 4.59
CA ASN A 377 15.33 4.38 5.37
C ASN A 377 16.22 3.13 5.24
N GLY A 378 16.84 2.90 4.08
CA GLY A 378 17.79 1.81 3.88
C GLY A 378 19.05 1.92 4.75
N PHE A 379 19.49 3.12 5.13
CA PHE A 379 20.55 3.29 6.12
C PHE A 379 20.10 2.89 7.53
N PHE A 380 18.90 3.28 7.93
CA PHE A 380 18.38 3.08 9.28
C PHE A 380 17.83 1.64 9.51
N ASN A 381 17.44 0.94 8.44
CA ASN A 381 16.97 -0.44 8.45
C ASN A 381 18.07 -1.44 8.01
N ALA A 382 19.31 -1.16 8.29
CA ALA A 382 20.42 -2.00 7.92
C ALA A 382 20.73 -3.07 9.00
N ARG A 383 21.71 -3.95 8.70
CA ARG A 383 22.16 -5.02 9.62
C ARG A 383 22.64 -4.45 10.98
N PRO A 384 22.49 -5.21 12.06
CA PRO A 384 23.00 -4.81 13.37
C PRO A 384 24.52 -4.58 13.33
N GLY A 385 25.01 -3.72 14.23
CA GLY A 385 26.42 -3.31 14.31
C GLY A 385 26.83 -2.23 13.33
N ARG A 386 25.99 -1.87 12.35
CA ARG A 386 26.28 -0.76 11.43
C ARG A 386 26.26 0.56 12.18
N THR A 387 27.30 1.36 12.02
CA THR A 387 27.38 2.72 12.58
C THR A 387 27.15 3.74 11.49
N LEU A 388 26.30 4.74 11.78
CA LEU A 388 26.01 5.90 10.94
C LEU A 388 26.54 7.15 11.62
N ASN A 389 27.33 7.95 10.90
CA ASN A 389 27.70 9.29 11.32
C ASN A 389 26.68 10.26 10.71
N LEU A 390 25.92 10.92 11.57
CA LEU A 390 24.84 11.83 11.19
C LEU A 390 25.23 13.25 11.48
N GLU A 391 24.91 14.17 10.58
CA GLU A 391 24.87 15.59 10.89
C GLU A 391 23.43 16.05 10.83
N ILE A 392 22.96 16.68 11.90
CA ILE A 392 21.59 17.12 12.08
C ILE A 392 21.54 18.60 12.44
N ARG A 393 20.41 19.22 12.17
CA ARG A 393 20.08 20.56 12.67
C ARG A 393 18.93 20.44 13.67
N ARG A 394 19.16 20.95 14.88
CA ARG A 394 18.19 21.07 15.97
C ARG A 394 18.00 22.54 16.30
N GLY A 395 16.87 23.11 15.89
CA GLY A 395 16.70 24.58 15.91
C GLY A 395 17.79 25.22 15.04
N GLU A 396 18.64 26.09 15.64
CA GLU A 396 19.76 26.73 14.96
C GLU A 396 21.09 25.98 15.12
N GLN A 397 21.14 24.92 15.92
CA GLN A 397 22.38 24.21 16.22
C GLN A 397 22.67 23.10 15.19
N LEU A 398 23.90 23.01 14.73
CA LEU A 398 24.43 21.91 13.95
C LEU A 398 25.09 20.90 14.90
N LEU A 399 24.62 19.67 14.87
CA LEU A 399 25.05 18.62 15.78
C LEU A 399 25.54 17.40 14.99
N LYS A 400 26.64 16.80 15.46
CA LYS A 400 27.13 15.51 14.96
C LYS A 400 26.68 14.41 15.93
N LYS A 401 26.10 13.36 15.37
CA LYS A 401 25.59 12.20 16.11
C LYS A 401 26.17 10.92 15.54
N ARG A 402 26.46 9.96 16.41
CA ARG A 402 26.91 8.61 16.02
C ARG A 402 25.87 7.61 16.44
N LEU A 403 25.21 7.02 15.47
CA LEU A 403 24.15 6.03 15.66
C LEU A 403 24.69 4.64 15.31
N THR A 404 24.68 3.72 16.27
CA THR A 404 25.04 2.30 16.02
C THR A 404 23.78 1.45 16.14
N LEU A 405 23.41 0.77 15.06
CA LEU A 405 22.22 -0.08 15.01
C LEU A 405 22.40 -1.32 15.90
N LYS A 406 21.49 -1.53 16.85
CA LYS A 406 21.49 -2.67 17.76
C LYS A 406 20.27 -3.54 17.53
N ASN A 407 20.48 -4.86 17.51
CA ASN A 407 19.36 -5.81 17.55
C ASN A 407 18.83 -5.89 18.99
N GLN A 408 17.53 -5.65 19.13
CA GLN A 408 16.82 -5.66 20.41
C GLN A 408 15.72 -6.76 20.43
N LEU A 409 15.59 -7.54 19.32
CA LEU A 409 14.67 -8.67 19.16
C LEU A 409 15.43 -9.97 18.95
#